data_4212ce42a2e5f5bff2a9d83127ad2fc8
#
_entry.id   4212ce42a2e5f5bff2a9d83127ad2fc8
#
_cell.length_a   1.000
_cell.length_b   1.000
_cell.length_c   1.000
_cell.angle_alpha   90.00
_cell.angle_beta   90.00
_cell.angle_gamma   90.00
#
_symmetry.space_group_name_H-M   'P 1'
#
loop_
_entity.id
_entity.type
_entity.pdbx_description
1 polymer ?
#
loop_
_entity_poly.entity_id
_entity_poly.type
_entity_poly.pdbx_seq_one_letter_code
_entity_poly.pdbx_strand_id
1 'polypeptide(L)'
;MKIIISTLITSAFGIFLYLTVTAPKSLAVLDYSAETSDLSNGEYIFTAAGCSGCHIEEGSKDKYLLAGGQKFETAFGTFKAPNISNSVEFGIGAWEFKDFYNALKLGQSPNGEHYFPTFPYTAYSKMIDQDIMDLWTFWKTLPSSDAFISDHDLPFLFSSRRNIGVWKTLYMSDKFVSTEVDRGTYLVEALSHCAECHSPRNILGALKFSEWLEGCLLYTSPSPRDRG
;
A
#
# COMPACT_ATOMS: atom_id res chain seq x y z
N MET A 1 -24.08 24.94 -33.98
CA MET A 1 -23.17 23.89 -34.50
C MET A 1 -21.73 24.06 -33.97
N LYS A 2 -21.06 25.23 -34.18
CA LYS A 2 -19.68 25.46 -33.71
C LYS A 2 -19.49 25.30 -32.18
N ILE A 3 -20.43 25.78 -31.36
CA ILE A 3 -20.36 25.68 -29.88
C ILE A 3 -20.44 24.20 -29.44
N ILE A 4 -21.37 23.42 -30.02
CA ILE A 4 -21.53 21.99 -29.69
C ILE A 4 -20.23 21.22 -30.03
N ILE A 5 -19.65 21.49 -31.21
CA ILE A 5 -18.38 20.83 -31.62
C ILE A 5 -17.27 21.20 -30.67
N SER A 6 -17.14 22.50 -30.30
CA SER A 6 -16.12 22.96 -29.35
C SER A 6 -16.29 22.26 -27.98
N THR A 7 -17.51 22.18 -27.46
CA THR A 7 -17.79 21.51 -26.17
C THR A 7 -17.43 20.02 -26.24
N LEU A 8 -17.78 19.34 -27.32
CA LEU A 8 -17.42 17.92 -27.49
C LEU A 8 -15.91 17.69 -27.55
N ILE A 9 -15.18 18.54 -28.27
CA ILE A 9 -13.70 18.45 -28.33
C ILE A 9 -13.08 18.69 -26.95
N THR A 10 -13.55 19.70 -26.21
CA THR A 10 -13.04 20.00 -24.87
C THR A 10 -13.33 18.87 -23.90
N SER A 11 -14.54 18.28 -23.96
CA SER A 11 -14.90 17.13 -23.13
C SER A 11 -14.07 15.89 -23.47
N ALA A 12 -13.88 15.60 -24.75
CA ALA A 12 -13.05 14.48 -25.19
C ALA A 12 -11.58 14.64 -24.77
N PHE A 13 -11.04 15.86 -24.86
CA PHE A 13 -9.69 16.17 -24.38
C PHE A 13 -9.58 16.01 -22.86
N GLY A 14 -10.58 16.47 -22.09
CA GLY A 14 -10.62 16.30 -20.63
C GLY A 14 -10.66 14.83 -20.22
N ILE A 15 -11.48 14.02 -20.90
CA ILE A 15 -11.54 12.56 -20.68
C ILE A 15 -10.20 11.92 -21.03
N PHE A 16 -9.61 12.25 -22.17
CA PHE A 16 -8.31 11.73 -22.59
C PHE A 16 -7.23 12.05 -21.56
N LEU A 17 -7.17 13.30 -21.10
CA LEU A 17 -6.22 13.74 -20.06
C LEU A 17 -6.44 12.97 -18.76
N TYR A 18 -7.68 12.83 -18.32
CA TYR A 18 -8.02 12.03 -17.13
C TYR A 18 -7.55 10.59 -17.27
N LEU A 19 -7.83 9.95 -18.41
CA LEU A 19 -7.45 8.56 -18.64
C LEU A 19 -5.92 8.37 -18.69
N THR A 20 -5.18 9.34 -19.23
CA THR A 20 -3.71 9.26 -19.29
C THR A 20 -3.04 9.53 -17.93
N VAL A 21 -3.51 10.54 -17.20
CA VAL A 21 -2.96 10.90 -15.87
C VAL A 21 -3.25 9.82 -14.84
N THR A 22 -4.42 9.18 -14.93
CA THR A 22 -4.84 8.13 -13.99
C THR A 22 -4.44 6.72 -14.43
N ALA A 23 -3.73 6.57 -15.56
CA ALA A 23 -3.30 5.26 -16.01
C ALA A 23 -2.31 4.64 -15.02
N PRO A 24 -2.46 3.35 -14.70
CA PRO A 24 -1.46 2.61 -13.95
C PRO A 24 -0.11 2.66 -14.68
N LYS A 25 0.97 2.79 -13.94
CA LYS A 25 2.33 2.73 -14.49
C LYS A 25 2.92 1.37 -14.14
N SER A 26 3.47 0.66 -15.09
CA SER A 26 4.27 -0.53 -14.81
C SER A 26 5.75 -0.14 -14.71
N LEU A 27 6.45 -0.68 -13.73
CA LEU A 27 7.91 -0.62 -13.68
C LEU A 27 8.50 -1.65 -14.64
N ALA A 28 9.73 -1.40 -15.07
CA ALA A 28 10.54 -2.44 -15.69
C ALA A 28 10.66 -3.63 -14.72
N VAL A 29 10.49 -4.83 -15.22
CA VAL A 29 10.62 -6.03 -14.40
C VAL A 29 12.07 -6.22 -14.06
N LEU A 30 12.39 -6.30 -12.76
CA LEU A 30 13.66 -6.82 -12.29
C LEU A 30 13.64 -8.33 -12.42
N ASP A 31 14.75 -8.90 -12.88
CA ASP A 31 14.93 -10.34 -12.88
C ASP A 31 15.07 -10.82 -11.43
N TYR A 32 14.05 -11.55 -10.97
CA TYR A 32 14.10 -12.20 -9.66
C TYR A 32 14.96 -13.45 -9.73
N SER A 33 15.88 -13.58 -8.79
CA SER A 33 16.65 -14.81 -8.58
C SER A 33 16.55 -15.25 -7.13
N ALA A 34 15.99 -16.44 -6.90
CA ALA A 34 15.95 -17.05 -5.58
C ALA A 34 17.37 -17.41 -5.06
N GLU A 35 18.33 -17.63 -5.95
CA GLU A 35 19.70 -17.98 -5.59
C GLU A 35 20.46 -16.84 -4.92
N THR A 36 20.07 -15.58 -5.22
CA THR A 36 20.67 -14.36 -4.65
C THR A 36 19.89 -13.78 -3.50
N SER A 37 18.78 -14.41 -3.10
CA SER A 37 17.88 -13.93 -2.04
C SER A 37 18.25 -14.53 -0.68
N ASP A 38 18.11 -13.71 0.37
CA ASP A 38 18.34 -14.10 1.77
C ASP A 38 17.02 -14.29 2.50
N LEU A 39 16.71 -15.55 2.83
CA LEU A 39 15.50 -15.93 3.55
C LEU A 39 15.42 -15.29 4.94
N SER A 40 16.54 -15.17 5.65
CA SER A 40 16.61 -14.59 6.99
C SER A 40 16.37 -13.09 6.94
N ASN A 41 16.95 -12.39 5.95
CA ASN A 41 16.66 -10.99 5.72
C ASN A 41 15.18 -10.80 5.32
N GLY A 42 14.63 -11.69 4.50
CA GLY A 42 13.21 -11.68 4.14
C GLY A 42 12.28 -11.76 5.35
N GLU A 43 12.56 -12.62 6.34
CA GLU A 43 11.81 -12.68 7.60
C GLU A 43 11.97 -11.40 8.44
N TYR A 44 13.20 -10.85 8.47
CA TYR A 44 13.45 -9.58 9.13
C TYR A 44 12.63 -8.45 8.49
N ILE A 45 12.65 -8.33 7.16
CA ILE A 45 11.87 -7.33 6.41
C ILE A 45 10.37 -7.51 6.64
N PHE A 46 9.87 -8.76 6.59
CA PHE A 46 8.46 -9.08 6.91
C PHE A 46 8.03 -8.56 8.28
N THR A 47 8.90 -8.74 9.27
CA THR A 47 8.63 -8.31 10.63
C THR A 47 8.72 -6.79 10.77
N ALA A 48 9.75 -6.17 10.18
CA ALA A 48 9.96 -4.72 10.21
C ALA A 48 8.88 -3.95 9.44
N ALA A 49 8.41 -4.50 8.32
CA ALA A 49 7.31 -3.92 7.53
C ALA A 49 5.93 -4.10 8.17
N GLY A 50 5.82 -4.88 9.26
CA GLY A 50 4.59 -5.00 10.04
C GLY A 50 3.44 -5.69 9.30
N CYS A 51 3.71 -6.54 8.31
CA CYS A 51 2.68 -7.17 7.46
C CYS A 51 1.61 -7.89 8.27
N SER A 52 2.03 -8.65 9.30
CA SER A 52 1.12 -9.36 10.20
C SER A 52 0.23 -8.43 11.02
N GLY A 53 0.68 -7.20 11.31
CA GLY A 53 -0.09 -6.25 12.12
C GLY A 53 -1.48 -5.93 11.56
N CYS A 54 -1.63 -6.01 10.23
CA CYS A 54 -2.89 -5.74 9.53
C CYS A 54 -3.52 -6.99 8.91
N HIS A 55 -2.72 -8.00 8.52
CA HIS A 55 -3.18 -9.08 7.65
C HIS A 55 -3.40 -10.43 8.35
N ILE A 56 -3.11 -10.58 9.63
CA ILE A 56 -3.52 -11.79 10.37
C ILE A 56 -5.04 -11.75 10.63
N GLU A 57 -5.63 -12.92 10.77
CA GLU A 57 -7.02 -13.04 11.20
C GLU A 57 -7.18 -12.50 12.64
N GLU A 58 -8.28 -11.80 12.88
CA GLU A 58 -8.57 -11.23 14.21
C GLU A 58 -8.63 -12.33 15.27
N GLY A 59 -7.84 -12.17 16.33
CA GLY A 59 -7.71 -13.16 17.41
C GLY A 59 -6.74 -14.31 17.12
N SER A 60 -6.17 -14.41 15.92
CA SER A 60 -5.12 -15.38 15.61
C SER A 60 -3.82 -15.07 16.38
N LYS A 61 -3.10 -16.13 16.77
CA LYS A 61 -1.75 -16.04 17.33
C LYS A 61 -0.66 -16.37 16.31
N ASP A 62 -1.05 -16.88 15.15
CA ASP A 62 -0.11 -17.20 14.07
C ASP A 62 0.17 -15.97 13.21
N LYS A 63 1.30 -15.30 13.50
CA LYS A 63 1.73 -14.11 12.77
C LYS A 63 2.08 -14.37 11.30
N TYR A 64 2.20 -15.61 10.89
CA TYR A 64 2.57 -16.01 9.53
C TYR A 64 1.34 -16.36 8.67
N LEU A 65 0.18 -16.59 9.26
CA LEU A 65 -1.06 -16.87 8.54
C LEU A 65 -1.78 -15.55 8.21
N LEU A 66 -1.54 -15.04 7.01
CA LEU A 66 -2.02 -13.72 6.58
C LEU A 66 -3.42 -13.81 5.94
N ALA A 67 -4.38 -14.32 6.69
CA ALA A 67 -5.76 -14.56 6.24
C ALA A 67 -6.58 -13.27 6.02
N GLY A 68 -6.14 -12.14 6.57
CA GLY A 68 -6.83 -10.85 6.45
C GLY A 68 -8.06 -10.71 7.35
N GLY A 69 -8.95 -9.81 6.99
CA GLY A 69 -10.25 -9.63 7.64
C GLY A 69 -10.33 -8.47 8.63
N GLN A 70 -9.21 -7.93 9.10
CA GLN A 70 -9.21 -6.75 9.97
C GLN A 70 -9.86 -5.55 9.29
N LYS A 71 -10.65 -4.79 10.05
CA LYS A 71 -11.40 -3.62 9.58
C LYS A 71 -10.78 -2.33 10.09
N PHE A 72 -10.64 -1.37 9.20
CA PHE A 72 -10.13 -0.04 9.49
C PHE A 72 -11.19 1.00 9.13
N GLU A 73 -11.81 1.56 10.14
CA GLU A 73 -12.80 2.64 9.97
C GLU A 73 -12.08 3.97 9.74
N THR A 74 -12.46 4.67 8.68
CA THR A 74 -11.87 5.94 8.28
C THR A 74 -12.96 6.94 7.89
N ALA A 75 -12.59 8.20 7.70
CA ALA A 75 -13.50 9.22 7.14
C ALA A 75 -13.98 8.91 5.71
N PHE A 76 -13.32 7.97 5.01
CA PHE A 76 -13.65 7.57 3.64
C PHE A 76 -14.47 6.28 3.58
N GLY A 77 -14.76 5.65 4.70
CA GLY A 77 -15.44 4.36 4.84
C GLY A 77 -14.58 3.31 5.50
N THR A 78 -15.03 2.06 5.47
CA THR A 78 -14.36 0.93 6.13
C THR A 78 -13.52 0.15 5.13
N PHE A 79 -12.21 0.15 5.34
CA PHE A 79 -11.27 -0.70 4.61
C PHE A 79 -11.14 -2.05 5.33
N LYS A 80 -10.90 -3.10 4.55
CA LYS A 80 -10.67 -4.45 5.08
C LYS A 80 -9.31 -4.94 4.57
N ALA A 81 -8.47 -5.44 5.48
CA ALA A 81 -7.22 -6.07 5.09
C ALA A 81 -7.53 -7.31 4.24
N PRO A 82 -7.01 -7.42 3.01
CA PRO A 82 -7.23 -8.59 2.19
C PRO A 82 -6.47 -9.80 2.71
N ASN A 83 -6.90 -10.99 2.30
CA ASN A 83 -6.11 -12.19 2.41
C ASN A 83 -4.90 -12.08 1.48
N ILE A 84 -3.70 -12.11 2.04
CA ILE A 84 -2.43 -12.06 1.30
C ILE A 84 -1.57 -13.30 1.58
N SER A 85 -2.21 -14.40 2.03
CA SER A 85 -1.58 -15.71 2.20
C SER A 85 -1.23 -16.34 0.85
N ASN A 86 -0.56 -17.50 0.88
CA ASN A 86 -0.24 -18.27 -0.32
C ASN A 86 -1.42 -19.06 -0.92
N SER A 87 -2.67 -18.75 -0.56
CA SER A 87 -3.83 -19.30 -1.27
C SER A 87 -3.86 -18.79 -2.71
N VAL A 88 -4.02 -19.71 -3.65
CA VAL A 88 -4.09 -19.39 -5.09
C VAL A 88 -5.43 -18.73 -5.43
N GLU A 89 -6.50 -19.10 -4.74
CA GLU A 89 -7.86 -18.64 -5.02
C GLU A 89 -8.21 -17.36 -4.24
N PHE A 90 -7.84 -17.29 -2.97
CA PHE A 90 -8.27 -16.21 -2.06
C PHE A 90 -7.16 -15.27 -1.63
N GLY A 91 -5.89 -15.63 -1.87
CA GLY A 91 -4.72 -14.87 -1.49
C GLY A 91 -3.88 -14.41 -2.68
N ILE A 92 -2.57 -14.34 -2.46
CA ILE A 92 -1.61 -13.93 -3.49
C ILE A 92 -0.73 -15.09 -3.97
N GLY A 93 -1.14 -16.35 -3.73
CA GLY A 93 -0.37 -17.53 -4.11
C GLY A 93 -0.12 -17.70 -5.60
N ALA A 94 -1.03 -17.15 -6.44
CA ALA A 94 -0.90 -17.13 -7.91
C ALA A 94 -0.02 -16.00 -8.44
N TRP A 95 0.44 -15.08 -7.59
CA TRP A 95 1.25 -13.94 -8.04
C TRP A 95 2.65 -14.36 -8.44
N GLU A 96 3.19 -13.64 -9.42
CA GLU A 96 4.61 -13.66 -9.75
C GLU A 96 5.34 -12.55 -8.97
N PHE A 97 6.68 -12.61 -8.94
CA PHE A 97 7.49 -11.59 -8.28
C PHE A 97 7.17 -10.16 -8.75
N LYS A 98 6.95 -9.98 -10.06
CA LYS A 98 6.58 -8.67 -10.64
C LYS A 98 5.30 -8.09 -10.03
N ASP A 99 4.31 -8.95 -9.70
CA ASP A 99 3.04 -8.51 -9.15
C ASP A 99 3.23 -8.03 -7.72
N PHE A 100 3.99 -8.79 -6.94
CA PHE A 100 4.37 -8.43 -5.58
C PHE A 100 5.19 -7.14 -5.55
N TYR A 101 6.19 -7.02 -6.42
CA TYR A 101 7.03 -5.85 -6.56
C TYR A 101 6.21 -4.60 -6.92
N ASN A 102 5.30 -4.70 -7.91
CA ASN A 102 4.44 -3.59 -8.32
C ASN A 102 3.43 -3.20 -7.23
N ALA A 103 2.96 -4.17 -6.44
CA ALA A 103 2.10 -3.88 -5.29
C ALA A 103 2.82 -2.99 -4.27
N LEU A 104 4.06 -3.31 -3.92
CA LEU A 104 4.86 -2.55 -2.95
C LEU A 104 5.35 -1.21 -3.53
N LYS A 105 5.93 -1.21 -4.72
CA LYS A 105 6.55 -0.03 -5.31
C LYS A 105 5.55 0.97 -5.88
N LEU A 106 4.47 0.49 -6.48
CA LEU A 106 3.51 1.32 -7.20
C LEU A 106 2.11 1.32 -6.58
N GLY A 107 1.84 0.44 -5.62
CA GLY A 107 0.49 0.24 -5.10
C GLY A 107 -0.47 -0.19 -6.21
N GLN A 108 -0.09 -1.16 -7.04
CA GLN A 108 -0.88 -1.66 -8.17
C GLN A 108 -1.13 -3.16 -8.04
N SER A 109 -2.33 -3.57 -8.41
CA SER A 109 -2.70 -4.98 -8.51
C SER A 109 -2.17 -5.61 -9.81
N PRO A 110 -2.13 -6.97 -9.91
CA PRO A 110 -1.81 -7.66 -11.16
C PRO A 110 -2.71 -7.26 -12.34
N ASN A 111 -3.95 -6.88 -12.06
CA ASN A 111 -4.93 -6.43 -13.07
C ASN A 111 -4.76 -4.95 -13.45
N GLY A 112 -3.75 -4.26 -12.93
CA GLY A 112 -3.48 -2.85 -13.21
C GLY A 112 -4.38 -1.88 -12.47
N GLU A 113 -5.06 -2.28 -11.40
CA GLU A 113 -5.83 -1.37 -10.56
C GLU A 113 -4.95 -0.71 -9.51
N HIS A 114 -5.26 0.54 -9.14
CA HIS A 114 -4.59 1.20 -8.03
C HIS A 114 -5.11 0.66 -6.69
N TYR A 115 -4.20 0.37 -5.77
CA TYR A 115 -4.56 0.16 -4.37
C TYR A 115 -4.84 1.49 -3.67
N PHE A 116 -5.74 1.45 -2.69
CA PHE A 116 -5.97 2.59 -1.80
C PHE A 116 -4.76 2.83 -0.90
N PRO A 117 -4.47 4.10 -0.51
CA PRO A 117 -3.30 4.44 0.31
C PRO A 117 -3.44 4.04 1.80
N THR A 118 -4.42 3.23 2.15
CA THR A 118 -4.46 2.45 3.40
C THR A 118 -3.45 1.30 3.39
N PHE A 119 -3.04 0.84 2.22
CA PHE A 119 -1.85 0.04 2.02
C PHE A 119 -0.65 0.99 1.91
N PRO A 120 0.38 0.89 2.79
CA PRO A 120 1.43 1.90 2.90
C PRO A 120 2.49 1.82 1.79
N TYR A 121 2.06 1.64 0.54
CA TYR A 121 2.96 1.62 -0.63
C TYR A 121 3.72 2.95 -0.81
N THR A 122 3.22 4.04 -0.26
CA THR A 122 3.94 5.34 -0.23
C THR A 122 5.24 5.27 0.57
N ALA A 123 5.31 4.42 1.59
CA ALA A 123 6.52 4.09 2.31
C ALA A 123 7.31 2.99 1.57
N TYR A 124 6.66 1.88 1.23
CA TYR A 124 7.29 0.73 0.59
C TYR A 124 7.91 1.04 -0.79
N SER A 125 7.46 2.08 -1.48
CA SER A 125 8.09 2.57 -2.72
C SER A 125 9.58 2.91 -2.54
N LYS A 126 10.01 3.22 -1.31
CA LYS A 126 11.39 3.53 -0.94
C LYS A 126 12.24 2.29 -0.60
N MET A 127 11.63 1.11 -0.48
CA MET A 127 12.36 -0.12 -0.21
C MET A 127 13.42 -0.39 -1.29
N ILE A 128 14.58 -0.88 -0.90
CA ILE A 128 15.58 -1.35 -1.87
C ILE A 128 15.13 -2.66 -2.50
N ASP A 129 15.48 -2.85 -3.75
CA ASP A 129 14.99 -3.98 -4.55
C ASP A 129 15.41 -5.34 -3.98
N GLN A 130 16.62 -5.43 -3.41
CA GLN A 130 17.08 -6.65 -2.74
C GLN A 130 16.19 -7.03 -1.56
N ASP A 131 15.78 -6.08 -0.73
CA ASP A 131 14.88 -6.35 0.40
C ASP A 131 13.51 -6.87 -0.07
N ILE A 132 13.01 -6.41 -1.23
CA ILE A 132 11.76 -6.92 -1.81
C ILE A 132 11.96 -8.35 -2.34
N MET A 133 13.10 -8.66 -2.95
CA MET A 133 13.43 -10.02 -3.40
C MET A 133 13.54 -11.00 -2.22
N ASP A 134 14.21 -10.59 -1.16
CA ASP A 134 14.36 -11.39 0.06
C ASP A 134 13.00 -11.62 0.73
N LEU A 135 12.19 -10.55 0.83
CA LEU A 135 10.82 -10.61 1.36
C LEU A 135 9.95 -11.56 0.54
N TRP A 136 10.02 -11.52 -0.79
CA TRP A 136 9.27 -12.43 -1.66
C TRP A 136 9.69 -13.88 -1.45
N THR A 137 11.00 -14.15 -1.34
CA THR A 137 11.53 -15.49 -1.06
C THR A 137 10.96 -16.03 0.27
N PHE A 138 10.98 -15.21 1.31
CA PHE A 138 10.37 -15.56 2.59
C PHE A 138 8.86 -15.76 2.47
N TRP A 139 8.16 -14.88 1.72
CA TRP A 139 6.71 -14.94 1.53
C TRP A 139 6.25 -16.28 0.97
N LYS A 140 7.00 -16.84 0.04
CA LYS A 140 6.67 -18.16 -0.56
C LYS A 140 6.74 -19.32 0.43
N THR A 141 7.31 -19.12 1.62
CA THR A 141 7.32 -20.13 2.71
C THR A 141 6.11 -20.01 3.65
N LEU A 142 5.33 -18.93 3.56
CA LEU A 142 4.21 -18.69 4.45
C LEU A 142 3.04 -19.63 4.18
N PRO A 143 2.19 -19.91 5.21
CA PRO A 143 1.04 -20.77 5.05
C PRO A 143 -0.02 -20.15 4.13
N SER A 144 -0.93 -20.99 3.68
CA SER A 144 -2.10 -20.64 2.87
C SER A 144 -3.36 -20.58 3.75
N SER A 145 -4.29 -19.69 3.42
CA SER A 145 -5.62 -19.60 4.04
C SER A 145 -6.68 -19.39 2.97
N ASP A 146 -7.77 -20.15 3.03
CA ASP A 146 -8.91 -20.00 2.12
C ASP A 146 -9.98 -19.03 2.67
N ALA A 147 -9.60 -18.14 3.58
CA ALA A 147 -10.47 -17.09 4.07
C ALA A 147 -10.86 -16.14 2.95
N PHE A 148 -12.16 -16.04 2.67
CA PHE A 148 -12.73 -15.05 1.74
C PHE A 148 -12.94 -13.73 2.46
N ILE A 149 -12.34 -12.67 1.94
CA ILE A 149 -12.52 -11.32 2.44
C ILE A 149 -13.32 -10.51 1.40
N SER A 150 -14.49 -10.03 1.82
CA SER A 150 -15.32 -9.18 0.96
C SER A 150 -14.67 -7.82 0.70
N ASP A 151 -15.08 -7.17 -0.38
CA ASP A 151 -14.63 -5.83 -0.74
C ASP A 151 -14.74 -4.81 0.40
N HIS A 152 -14.00 -3.69 0.26
CA HIS A 152 -14.11 -2.55 1.15
C HIS A 152 -15.53 -1.98 1.16
N ASP A 153 -15.96 -1.47 2.29
CA ASP A 153 -17.25 -0.78 2.43
C ASP A 153 -17.02 0.73 2.32
N LEU A 154 -17.06 1.23 1.08
CA LEU A 154 -16.77 2.62 0.74
C LEU A 154 -17.98 3.27 0.04
N PRO A 155 -18.32 4.52 0.37
CA PRO A 155 -19.27 5.30 -0.41
C PRO A 155 -18.86 5.36 -1.88
N PHE A 156 -19.84 5.36 -2.79
CA PHE A 156 -19.63 5.36 -4.24
C PHE A 156 -18.57 6.38 -4.72
N LEU A 157 -18.57 7.56 -4.11
CA LEU A 157 -17.63 8.63 -4.48
C LEU A 157 -16.15 8.23 -4.22
N PHE A 158 -15.88 7.40 -3.21
CA PHE A 158 -14.55 6.97 -2.81
C PHE A 158 -14.20 5.56 -3.28
N SER A 159 -15.13 4.83 -3.90
CA SER A 159 -14.90 3.45 -4.34
C SER A 159 -14.09 3.34 -5.64
N SER A 160 -13.98 4.42 -6.42
CA SER A 160 -13.28 4.40 -7.70
C SER A 160 -11.76 4.34 -7.54
N ARG A 161 -11.19 3.14 -7.76
CA ARG A 161 -9.72 2.93 -7.74
C ARG A 161 -9.00 3.81 -8.77
N ARG A 162 -9.65 4.14 -9.89
CA ARG A 162 -9.10 5.01 -10.93
C ARG A 162 -8.74 6.40 -10.41
N ASN A 163 -9.54 6.96 -9.50
CA ASN A 163 -9.29 8.28 -8.90
C ASN A 163 -8.02 8.30 -8.05
N ILE A 164 -7.59 7.14 -7.53
CA ILE A 164 -6.32 7.01 -6.81
C ILE A 164 -5.12 7.33 -7.71
N GLY A 165 -5.24 7.17 -9.03
CA GLY A 165 -4.21 7.61 -9.98
C GLY A 165 -3.92 9.12 -9.91
N VAL A 166 -4.97 9.95 -9.77
CA VAL A 166 -4.83 11.41 -9.54
C VAL A 166 -4.15 11.65 -8.18
N TRP A 167 -4.63 10.97 -7.13
CA TRP A 167 -4.06 11.08 -5.79
C TRP A 167 -2.57 10.75 -5.78
N LYS A 168 -2.16 9.66 -6.45
CA LYS A 168 -0.74 9.27 -6.57
C LYS A 168 0.09 10.33 -7.31
N THR A 169 -0.45 10.92 -8.37
CA THR A 169 0.25 11.97 -9.11
C THR A 169 0.55 13.19 -8.24
N LEU A 170 -0.33 13.48 -7.26
CA LEU A 170 -0.19 14.64 -6.38
C LEU A 170 0.65 14.36 -5.12
N TYR A 171 0.59 13.12 -4.59
CA TYR A 171 1.06 12.84 -3.24
C TYR A 171 2.06 11.69 -3.13
N MET A 172 2.19 10.84 -4.14
CA MET A 172 3.16 9.73 -4.09
C MET A 172 4.56 10.22 -4.42
N SER A 173 5.52 9.88 -3.56
CA SER A 173 6.94 10.14 -3.77
C SER A 173 7.74 8.96 -3.26
N ASP A 174 8.73 8.54 -4.04
CA ASP A 174 9.74 7.53 -3.69
C ASP A 174 10.96 8.13 -2.97
N LYS A 175 10.94 9.44 -2.73
CA LYS A 175 12.03 10.15 -2.05
C LYS A 175 11.86 10.08 -0.55
N PHE A 176 13.00 9.93 0.13
CA PHE A 176 13.05 10.10 1.59
C PHE A 176 12.79 11.56 1.97
N VAL A 177 12.17 11.77 3.11
CA VAL A 177 11.98 13.11 3.71
C VAL A 177 13.29 13.58 4.34
N SER A 178 14.00 12.65 4.99
CA SER A 178 15.31 12.90 5.57
C SER A 178 16.38 13.11 4.49
N THR A 179 17.29 14.04 4.74
CA THR A 179 18.38 14.35 3.81
C THR A 179 19.52 13.33 3.86
N GLU A 180 19.66 12.64 5.00
CA GLU A 180 20.61 11.53 5.18
C GLU A 180 19.82 10.24 5.34
N VAL A 181 20.16 9.25 4.54
CA VAL A 181 19.49 7.94 4.54
C VAL A 181 20.44 6.91 5.15
N ASP A 182 20.40 6.83 6.46
CA ASP A 182 21.04 5.76 7.23
C ASP A 182 20.05 4.58 7.44
N ARG A 183 20.48 3.57 8.19
CA ARG A 183 19.63 2.41 8.51
C ARG A 183 18.40 2.79 9.32
N GLY A 184 18.51 3.75 10.23
CA GLY A 184 17.41 4.22 11.05
C GLY A 184 16.35 4.91 10.19
N THR A 185 16.76 5.82 9.33
CA THR A 185 15.90 6.50 8.35
C THR A 185 15.19 5.49 7.44
N TYR A 186 15.92 4.51 6.92
CA TYR A 186 15.34 3.46 6.09
C TYR A 186 14.27 2.65 6.82
N LEU A 187 14.52 2.29 8.07
CA LEU A 187 13.51 1.60 8.89
C LEU A 187 12.27 2.45 9.10
N VAL A 188 12.42 3.73 9.45
CA VAL A 188 11.31 4.62 9.79
C VAL A 188 10.49 5.01 8.56
N GLU A 189 11.15 5.36 7.45
CA GLU A 189 10.48 5.96 6.29
C GLU A 189 10.09 4.95 5.20
N ALA A 190 10.77 3.80 5.12
CA ALA A 190 10.50 2.78 4.12
C ALA A 190 9.81 1.55 4.70
N LEU A 191 10.41 0.88 5.69
CA LEU A 191 9.91 -0.40 6.17
C LEU A 191 8.77 -0.27 7.18
N SER A 192 9.02 0.38 8.32
CA SER A 192 8.05 0.42 9.42
C SER A 192 6.96 1.48 9.23
N HIS A 193 7.05 2.27 8.14
CA HIS A 193 6.07 3.30 7.76
C HIS A 193 5.52 4.14 8.92
N CYS A 194 6.38 4.48 9.88
CA CYS A 194 5.99 5.14 11.14
C CYS A 194 5.17 6.42 10.93
N ALA A 195 5.47 7.18 9.87
CA ALA A 195 4.76 8.40 9.54
C ALA A 195 3.28 8.20 9.19
N GLU A 196 2.89 7.00 8.74
CA GLU A 196 1.48 6.70 8.44
C GLU A 196 0.58 6.86 9.67
N CYS A 197 1.13 6.61 10.86
CA CYS A 197 0.45 6.78 12.14
C CYS A 197 0.89 8.04 12.91
N HIS A 198 2.10 8.55 12.65
CA HIS A 198 2.69 9.61 13.47
C HIS A 198 2.78 10.97 12.76
N SER A 199 2.24 11.11 11.55
CA SER A 199 2.15 12.40 10.85
C SER A 199 0.70 12.75 10.55
N PRO A 200 0.31 14.04 10.64
CA PRO A 200 -1.04 14.46 10.29
C PRO A 200 -1.31 14.32 8.79
N ARG A 201 -2.59 14.21 8.45
CA ARG A 201 -3.07 14.08 7.07
C ARG A 201 -3.90 15.27 6.65
N ASN A 202 -3.91 15.55 5.36
CA ASN A 202 -4.82 16.52 4.78
C ASN A 202 -6.23 15.91 4.54
N ILE A 203 -7.16 16.72 4.05
CA ILE A 203 -8.55 16.29 3.77
C ILE A 203 -8.69 15.18 2.73
N LEU A 204 -7.65 14.95 1.91
CA LEU A 204 -7.59 13.87 0.92
C LEU A 204 -6.82 12.65 1.44
N GLY A 205 -6.54 12.60 2.74
CA GLY A 205 -5.87 11.48 3.39
C GLY A 205 -4.36 11.40 3.15
N ALA A 206 -3.75 12.35 2.45
CA ALA A 206 -2.31 12.37 2.22
C ALA A 206 -1.54 12.95 3.41
N LEU A 207 -0.33 12.42 3.67
CA LEU A 207 0.54 12.90 4.73
C LEU A 207 0.96 14.36 4.48
N LYS A 208 0.99 15.15 5.53
CA LYS A 208 1.54 16.51 5.51
C LYS A 208 3.03 16.45 5.78
N PHE A 209 3.83 16.49 4.73
CA PHE A 209 5.30 16.44 4.85
C PHE A 209 5.91 17.62 5.62
N SER A 210 5.23 18.76 5.70
CA SER A 210 5.64 19.90 6.53
C SER A 210 5.52 19.64 8.03
N GLU A 211 4.75 18.64 8.42
CA GLU A 211 4.47 18.24 9.81
C GLU A 211 4.88 16.77 10.03
N TRP A 212 6.01 16.37 9.40
CA TRP A 212 6.50 15.00 9.40
C TRP A 212 6.88 14.53 10.79
N LEU A 213 6.25 13.42 11.24
CA LEU A 213 6.43 12.83 12.57
C LEU A 213 6.11 13.75 13.75
N GLU A 214 5.40 14.85 13.54
CA GLU A 214 4.97 15.76 14.63
C GLU A 214 3.81 15.21 15.45
N GLY A 215 3.36 14.00 15.15
CA GLY A 215 2.21 13.37 15.76
C GLY A 215 0.92 13.70 15.01
N CYS A 216 -0.10 12.87 15.21
CA CYS A 216 -1.45 13.17 14.76
C CYS A 216 -2.44 12.74 15.84
N LEU A 217 -3.60 13.38 15.85
CA LEU A 217 -4.74 12.93 16.64
C LEU A 217 -5.29 11.65 15.96
N LEU A 218 -4.61 10.54 16.17
CA LEU A 218 -5.15 9.23 15.84
C LEU A 218 -6.20 8.91 16.90
N TYR A 219 -7.44 9.13 16.50
CA TYR A 219 -8.59 8.63 17.22
C TYR A 219 -8.59 8.88 18.75
N THR A 220 -9.67 9.33 19.22
CA THR A 220 -10.13 9.65 20.56
C THR A 220 -9.87 8.61 21.69
N SER A 221 -9.11 7.58 21.45
CA SER A 221 -8.65 6.68 22.52
C SER A 221 -7.33 7.19 23.05
N PRO A 222 -7.30 7.66 24.31
CA PRO A 222 -6.04 8.00 24.97
C PRO A 222 -5.10 6.77 24.94
N SER A 223 -3.82 7.03 24.74
CA SER A 223 -2.78 6.00 24.84
C SER A 223 -2.96 5.21 26.16
N PRO A 224 -2.71 3.90 26.19
CA PRO A 224 -2.70 3.16 27.45
C PRO A 224 -1.82 3.78 28.54
N ARG A 225 -0.82 4.61 28.17
CA ARG A 225 0.03 5.37 29.09
C ARG A 225 -0.68 6.60 29.68
N ASP A 226 -1.71 7.10 28.99
CA ASP A 226 -2.47 8.29 29.43
C ASP A 226 -3.70 7.90 30.27
N ARG A 227 -3.86 6.61 30.55
CA ARG A 227 -4.91 6.04 31.40
C ARG A 227 -4.39 5.78 32.83
N GLY A 228 -3.51 6.64 33.33
CA GLY A 228 -3.04 6.62 34.69
C GLY A 228 -4.10 6.97 35.72
#